data_40a19fd1823ac0d2f42c14ec06f6a441
#
_entry.id   40a19fd1823ac0d2f42c14ec06f6a441
#
_cell.length_a   1.000
_cell.length_b   1.000
_cell.length_c   1.000
_cell.angle_alpha   90.00
_cell.angle_beta   90.00
_cell.angle_gamma   90.00
#
_symmetry.space_group_name_H-M   'P 1'
#
loop_
_entity.id
_entity.type
_entity.pdbx_description
1 polymer ?
#
loop_
_entity_poly.entity_id
_entity_poly.type
_entity_poly.pdbx_seq_one_letter_code
_entity_poly.pdbx_strand_id
1 'polypeptide(L)'
;MNGCRSQHTMTSWDPSDIVGPDGEDWRVPVAELAARQNRLAEFLAEVGLPGALIQHPVDLYYYGGGRQDGSLFVPAQGAGGSVEAGGNGPVAFVRRSFKRAVWEAGGDDAPHMTKPFPRLSTLAETLRDMGATSAPALQFGEAPGSFTSRFASALASLGDCSDVTHLIHRQREIKSDWEIEQMDIGASVQIRMFEAVQAVGGEGVSELDMVAAAEAVSRSEGFGGNIQMRRYPLQCDRGVIVAGRAGGIPSFFDSAVGGTGPHPLSGMGSGFNRVKKGEPVLVDLVHAHRGYMVDATRMFVSGQLSEAWQQRLDDMITVKEEVVDVLDQGLPCSKAWDKGHALAVELGYEHHLMGMRPDQSRFLG
;
A
#
# COMPACT_ATOMS: atom_id res chain seq x y z
N MET A 1 -43.60 -25.06 21.64
CA MET A 1 -42.76 -23.87 21.81
C MET A 1 -42.32 -23.41 20.42
N ASN A 2 -43.07 -22.49 19.84
CA ASN A 2 -42.80 -21.97 18.50
C ASN A 2 -41.76 -20.87 18.61
N GLY A 3 -40.54 -21.18 18.13
CA GLY A 3 -39.45 -20.21 18.02
C GLY A 3 -39.78 -19.17 16.97
N CYS A 4 -39.95 -17.95 17.39
CA CYS A 4 -40.05 -16.76 16.58
C CYS A 4 -38.69 -16.58 15.86
N ARG A 5 -38.60 -17.01 14.59
CA ARG A 5 -37.55 -16.56 13.68
C ARG A 5 -37.88 -15.12 13.30
N SER A 6 -37.25 -14.16 13.93
CA SER A 6 -37.29 -12.78 13.46
C SER A 6 -36.81 -12.79 11.99
N GLN A 7 -37.73 -12.52 11.09
CA GLN A 7 -37.40 -12.09 9.73
C GLN A 7 -36.71 -10.73 9.88
N HIS A 8 -35.36 -10.73 9.98
CA HIS A 8 -34.59 -9.55 9.64
C HIS A 8 -34.89 -9.29 8.16
N THR A 9 -35.76 -8.39 7.87
CA THR A 9 -35.85 -7.73 6.57
C THR A 9 -34.44 -7.17 6.33
N MET A 10 -33.71 -7.83 5.46
CA MET A 10 -32.45 -7.26 4.96
C MET A 10 -32.84 -5.94 4.29
N THR A 11 -32.47 -4.83 4.90
CA THR A 11 -32.55 -3.52 4.28
C THR A 11 -31.92 -3.67 2.90
N SER A 12 -32.67 -3.28 1.87
CA SER A 12 -32.14 -3.29 0.50
C SER A 12 -30.94 -2.35 0.47
N TRP A 13 -29.74 -2.91 0.30
CA TRP A 13 -28.55 -2.12 0.12
C TRP A 13 -28.67 -1.31 -1.18
N ASP A 14 -28.49 0.00 -1.09
CA ASP A 14 -28.47 0.91 -2.22
C ASP A 14 -27.02 1.33 -2.52
N PRO A 15 -26.54 1.17 -3.77
CA PRO A 15 -25.23 1.66 -4.17
C PRO A 15 -24.97 3.14 -3.85
N SER A 16 -26.01 3.97 -3.87
CA SER A 16 -25.93 5.40 -3.51
C SER A 16 -25.54 5.66 -2.06
N ASP A 17 -25.61 4.64 -1.19
CA ASP A 17 -25.12 4.72 0.20
C ASP A 17 -23.58 4.72 0.29
N ILE A 18 -22.87 4.42 -0.82
CA ILE A 18 -21.40 4.31 -0.86
C ILE A 18 -20.85 5.34 -1.86
N VAL A 19 -20.68 6.55 -1.34
CA VAL A 19 -20.19 7.70 -2.10
C VAL A 19 -19.12 8.43 -1.31
N GLY A 20 -18.34 9.25 -1.97
CA GLY A 20 -17.41 10.18 -1.35
C GLY A 20 -18.14 11.30 -0.59
N PRO A 21 -17.39 12.18 0.10
CA PRO A 21 -17.96 13.21 0.96
C PRO A 21 -18.87 14.20 0.23
N ASP A 22 -18.66 14.45 -1.04
CA ASP A 22 -19.44 15.34 -1.89
C ASP A 22 -20.44 14.58 -2.80
N GLY A 23 -20.66 13.30 -2.55
CA GLY A 23 -21.57 12.43 -3.30
C GLY A 23 -20.95 11.83 -4.56
N GLU A 24 -19.66 12.01 -4.77
CA GLU A 24 -18.94 11.49 -5.93
C GLU A 24 -18.70 9.98 -5.85
N ASP A 25 -18.55 9.36 -7.02
CA ASP A 25 -18.22 7.94 -7.14
C ASP A 25 -16.75 7.68 -6.83
N TRP A 26 -16.51 6.96 -5.74
CA TRP A 26 -15.14 6.58 -5.33
C TRP A 26 -14.71 5.21 -5.83
N ARG A 27 -15.46 4.57 -6.71
CA ARG A 27 -15.00 3.32 -7.34
C ARG A 27 -13.81 3.58 -8.27
N VAL A 28 -12.98 2.55 -8.45
CA VAL A 28 -11.96 2.58 -9.51
C VAL A 28 -12.67 2.62 -10.86
N PRO A 29 -12.30 3.51 -11.80
CA PRO A 29 -12.92 3.55 -13.11
C PRO A 29 -12.82 2.20 -13.85
N VAL A 30 -13.89 1.82 -14.52
CA VAL A 30 -13.94 0.54 -15.27
C VAL A 30 -12.82 0.43 -16.29
N ALA A 31 -12.53 1.53 -17.00
CA ALA A 31 -11.44 1.57 -17.97
C ALA A 31 -10.07 1.31 -17.33
N GLU A 32 -9.85 1.82 -16.12
CA GLU A 32 -8.62 1.58 -15.35
C GLU A 32 -8.50 0.10 -14.94
N LEU A 33 -9.57 -0.50 -14.44
CA LEU A 33 -9.60 -1.94 -14.11
C LEU A 33 -9.33 -2.81 -15.35
N ALA A 34 -9.95 -2.47 -16.48
CA ALA A 34 -9.75 -3.17 -17.74
C ALA A 34 -8.29 -3.07 -18.22
N ALA A 35 -7.71 -1.88 -18.20
CA ALA A 35 -6.32 -1.66 -18.58
C ALA A 35 -5.35 -2.49 -17.71
N ARG A 36 -5.58 -2.54 -16.40
CA ARG A 36 -4.75 -3.33 -15.46
C ARG A 36 -4.86 -4.83 -15.71
N GLN A 37 -6.06 -5.34 -15.92
CA GLN A 37 -6.30 -6.76 -16.22
C GLN A 37 -5.66 -7.15 -17.56
N ASN A 38 -5.81 -6.34 -18.61
CA ASN A 38 -5.20 -6.56 -19.91
C ASN A 38 -3.67 -6.58 -19.82
N ARG A 39 -3.07 -5.62 -19.09
CA ARG A 39 -1.62 -5.57 -18.91
C ARG A 39 -1.09 -6.78 -18.14
N LEU A 40 -1.82 -7.27 -17.14
CA LEU A 40 -1.45 -8.51 -16.45
C LEU A 40 -1.54 -9.70 -17.40
N ALA A 41 -2.60 -9.80 -18.21
CA ALA A 41 -2.77 -10.88 -19.18
C ALA A 41 -1.63 -10.91 -20.22
N GLU A 42 -1.16 -9.74 -20.68
CA GLU A 42 0.01 -9.61 -21.55
C GLU A 42 1.28 -10.11 -20.86
N PHE A 43 1.57 -9.65 -19.65
CA PHE A 43 2.75 -10.09 -18.88
C PHE A 43 2.74 -11.59 -18.61
N LEU A 44 1.58 -12.18 -18.31
CA LEU A 44 1.45 -13.62 -18.14
C LEU A 44 1.80 -14.37 -19.42
N ALA A 45 1.34 -13.88 -20.57
CA ALA A 45 1.67 -14.46 -21.87
C ALA A 45 3.16 -14.32 -22.21
N GLU A 46 3.76 -13.16 -21.95
CA GLU A 46 5.21 -12.91 -22.17
C GLU A 46 6.10 -13.92 -21.43
N VAL A 47 5.69 -14.30 -20.21
CA VAL A 47 6.48 -15.26 -19.39
C VAL A 47 5.97 -16.71 -19.50
N GLY A 48 5.00 -17.00 -20.35
CA GLY A 48 4.47 -18.34 -20.58
C GLY A 48 3.61 -18.90 -19.43
N LEU A 49 3.04 -18.05 -18.58
CA LEU A 49 2.09 -18.45 -17.54
C LEU A 49 0.65 -18.51 -18.09
N PRO A 50 -0.15 -19.53 -17.74
CA PRO A 50 -1.50 -19.71 -18.32
C PRO A 50 -2.54 -18.72 -17.78
N GLY A 51 -2.28 -18.11 -16.65
CA GLY A 51 -3.14 -17.18 -15.95
C GLY A 51 -2.68 -16.97 -14.52
N ALA A 52 -3.34 -16.07 -13.82
CA ALA A 52 -3.10 -15.78 -12.41
C ALA A 52 -4.40 -15.85 -11.60
N LEU A 53 -4.34 -16.39 -10.39
CA LEU A 53 -5.41 -16.36 -9.41
C LEU A 53 -5.03 -15.39 -8.29
N ILE A 54 -5.54 -14.17 -8.39
CA ILE A 54 -5.26 -13.06 -7.47
C ILE A 54 -6.07 -13.25 -6.19
N GLN A 55 -5.42 -13.13 -5.03
CA GLN A 55 -6.00 -13.42 -3.72
C GLN A 55 -5.67 -12.38 -2.65
N HIS A 56 -4.56 -11.66 -2.81
CA HIS A 56 -4.15 -10.62 -1.88
C HIS A 56 -5.14 -9.45 -1.90
N PRO A 57 -5.62 -8.95 -0.74
CA PRO A 57 -6.70 -7.95 -0.70
C PRO A 57 -6.42 -6.65 -1.44
N VAL A 58 -5.17 -6.17 -1.41
CA VAL A 58 -4.78 -4.94 -2.14
C VAL A 58 -4.83 -5.17 -3.64
N ASP A 59 -4.39 -6.35 -4.10
CA ASP A 59 -4.40 -6.67 -5.53
C ASP A 59 -5.79 -7.05 -6.02
N LEU A 60 -6.66 -7.60 -5.18
CA LEU A 60 -8.08 -7.73 -5.49
C LEU A 60 -8.73 -6.37 -5.73
N TYR A 61 -8.41 -5.36 -4.91
CA TYR A 61 -8.84 -3.99 -5.15
C TYR A 61 -8.22 -3.42 -6.43
N TYR A 62 -6.93 -3.60 -6.64
CA TYR A 62 -6.19 -3.07 -7.79
C TYR A 62 -6.74 -3.58 -9.13
N TYR A 63 -7.02 -4.88 -9.23
CA TYR A 63 -7.51 -5.50 -10.45
C TYR A 63 -9.03 -5.65 -10.54
N GLY A 64 -9.71 -5.77 -9.41
CA GLY A 64 -11.14 -6.10 -9.35
C GLY A 64 -12.04 -5.00 -8.79
N GLY A 65 -11.49 -3.85 -8.40
CA GLY A 65 -12.24 -2.71 -7.87
C GLY A 65 -12.68 -2.86 -6.41
N GLY A 66 -12.61 -4.06 -5.83
CA GLY A 66 -13.01 -4.31 -4.45
C GLY A 66 -12.18 -5.41 -3.79
N ARG A 67 -12.26 -5.51 -2.45
CA ARG A 67 -11.52 -6.52 -1.67
C ARG A 67 -12.43 -7.53 -0.99
N GLN A 68 -13.47 -7.97 -1.65
CA GLN A 68 -14.39 -8.96 -1.11
C GLN A 68 -13.70 -10.32 -0.92
N ASP A 69 -14.17 -11.12 0.06
CA ASP A 69 -13.63 -12.47 0.29
C ASP A 69 -13.79 -13.34 -0.95
N GLY A 70 -12.69 -13.53 -1.69
CA GLY A 70 -12.72 -14.23 -2.96
C GLY A 70 -11.35 -14.34 -3.64
N SER A 71 -11.40 -14.54 -4.94
CA SER A 71 -10.22 -14.56 -5.82
C SER A 71 -10.60 -14.03 -7.20
N LEU A 72 -9.72 -13.32 -7.86
CA LEU A 72 -9.88 -12.91 -9.25
C LEU A 72 -8.97 -13.78 -10.14
N PHE A 73 -9.56 -14.54 -11.05
CA PHE A 73 -8.82 -15.24 -12.09
C PHE A 73 -8.63 -14.33 -13.29
N VAL A 74 -7.41 -14.13 -13.73
CA VAL A 74 -7.03 -13.40 -14.94
C VAL A 74 -6.30 -14.40 -15.84
N PRO A 75 -6.88 -14.81 -16.98
CA PRO A 75 -6.19 -15.66 -17.95
C PRO A 75 -5.08 -14.88 -18.67
N ALA A 76 -4.03 -15.56 -19.13
CA ALA A 76 -3.05 -14.96 -20.02
C ALA A 76 -3.68 -14.57 -21.37
N GLN A 77 -3.14 -13.56 -22.02
CA GLN A 77 -3.60 -13.15 -23.34
C GLN A 77 -3.50 -14.31 -24.35
N GLY A 78 -4.58 -14.59 -25.05
CA GLY A 78 -4.65 -15.69 -26.02
C GLY A 78 -4.93 -17.07 -25.41
N ALA A 79 -4.92 -17.23 -24.09
CA ALA A 79 -5.14 -18.53 -23.45
C ALA A 79 -6.62 -18.99 -23.38
N GLY A 80 -7.57 -18.18 -23.84
CA GLY A 80 -9.00 -18.53 -23.73
C GLY A 80 -9.97 -17.82 -24.68
N GLY A 81 -9.48 -17.14 -25.70
CA GLY A 81 -10.31 -16.36 -26.62
C GLY A 81 -10.76 -15.01 -26.05
N SER A 82 -11.09 -14.06 -26.92
CA SER A 82 -11.54 -12.72 -26.49
C SER A 82 -12.92 -12.79 -25.83
N VAL A 83 -13.17 -11.87 -24.88
CA VAL A 83 -14.49 -11.69 -24.23
C VAL A 83 -15.61 -11.50 -25.27
N GLU A 84 -15.32 -10.86 -26.41
CA GLU A 84 -16.26 -10.61 -27.53
C GLU A 84 -16.72 -11.89 -28.25
N ALA A 85 -15.99 -13.00 -28.11
CA ALA A 85 -16.31 -14.27 -28.78
C ALA A 85 -16.93 -15.33 -27.85
N GLY A 86 -17.38 -14.94 -26.63
CA GLY A 86 -17.83 -15.89 -25.61
C GLY A 86 -16.70 -16.66 -24.95
N GLY A 87 -15.46 -16.19 -25.11
CA GLY A 87 -14.27 -16.75 -24.50
C GLY A 87 -14.13 -16.34 -23.02
N ASN A 88 -13.26 -17.04 -22.31
CA ASN A 88 -13.11 -16.95 -20.87
C ASN A 88 -12.26 -15.74 -20.47
N GLY A 89 -12.89 -14.56 -20.37
CA GLY A 89 -12.29 -13.36 -19.77
C GLY A 89 -12.03 -13.53 -18.27
N PRO A 90 -11.53 -12.49 -17.61
CA PRO A 90 -11.31 -12.50 -16.16
C PRO A 90 -12.60 -12.79 -15.38
N VAL A 91 -12.49 -13.50 -14.24
CA VAL A 91 -13.62 -13.86 -13.40
C VAL A 91 -13.29 -13.67 -11.93
N ALA A 92 -14.09 -12.87 -11.25
CA ALA A 92 -14.05 -12.73 -9.80
C ALA A 92 -14.95 -13.79 -9.14
N PHE A 93 -14.38 -14.67 -8.35
CA PHE A 93 -15.09 -15.62 -7.51
C PHE A 93 -15.25 -15.04 -6.12
N VAL A 94 -16.49 -14.87 -5.63
CA VAL A 94 -16.79 -14.19 -4.38
C VAL A 94 -17.59 -15.08 -3.44
N ARG A 95 -17.19 -15.16 -2.16
CA ARG A 95 -17.84 -15.99 -1.15
C ARG A 95 -19.04 -15.32 -0.51
N ARG A 96 -18.96 -13.99 -0.34
CA ARG A 96 -19.99 -13.18 0.35
C ARG A 96 -20.12 -11.81 -0.31
N SER A 97 -21.20 -11.11 0.01
CA SER A 97 -21.41 -9.73 -0.48
C SER A 97 -21.37 -9.61 -2.01
N PHE A 98 -21.98 -10.59 -2.69
CA PHE A 98 -21.96 -10.69 -4.15
C PHE A 98 -22.41 -9.40 -4.86
N LYS A 99 -23.54 -8.82 -4.46
CA LYS A 99 -24.06 -7.58 -5.05
C LYS A 99 -23.07 -6.41 -4.90
N ARG A 100 -22.41 -6.34 -3.76
CA ARG A 100 -21.40 -5.32 -3.51
C ARG A 100 -20.18 -5.52 -4.40
N ALA A 101 -19.71 -6.75 -4.56
CA ALA A 101 -18.59 -7.06 -5.46
C ALA A 101 -18.88 -6.65 -6.91
N VAL A 102 -20.09 -6.96 -7.40
CA VAL A 102 -20.53 -6.54 -8.75
C VAL A 102 -20.53 -5.01 -8.86
N TRP A 103 -21.09 -4.31 -7.88
CA TRP A 103 -21.11 -2.85 -7.89
C TRP A 103 -19.70 -2.26 -7.83
N GLU A 104 -18.82 -2.73 -6.93
CA GLU A 104 -17.43 -2.25 -6.79
C GLU A 104 -16.64 -2.42 -8.10
N ALA A 105 -16.94 -3.44 -8.87
CA ALA A 105 -16.30 -3.72 -10.16
C ALA A 105 -16.80 -2.84 -11.33
N GLY A 106 -17.85 -2.06 -11.14
CA GLY A 106 -18.45 -1.22 -12.19
C GLY A 106 -19.87 -1.63 -12.59
N GLY A 107 -20.50 -2.61 -11.92
CA GLY A 107 -21.82 -3.08 -12.25
C GLY A 107 -21.86 -3.89 -13.55
N ASP A 108 -22.77 -3.50 -14.45
CA ASP A 108 -22.92 -4.18 -15.77
C ASP A 108 -21.77 -3.88 -16.74
N ASP A 109 -21.00 -2.79 -16.47
CA ASP A 109 -19.85 -2.38 -17.28
C ASP A 109 -18.52 -3.01 -16.78
N ALA A 110 -18.56 -3.87 -15.75
CA ALA A 110 -17.37 -4.47 -15.15
C ALA A 110 -16.50 -5.22 -16.18
N PRO A 111 -15.17 -5.08 -16.14
CA PRO A 111 -14.28 -5.74 -17.11
C PRO A 111 -14.10 -7.24 -16.85
N HIS A 112 -14.78 -7.77 -15.84
CA HIS A 112 -14.79 -9.19 -15.49
C HIS A 112 -16.16 -9.64 -15.03
N MET A 113 -16.43 -10.91 -15.17
CA MET A 113 -17.64 -11.51 -14.60
C MET A 113 -17.45 -11.75 -13.10
N THR A 114 -18.52 -11.57 -12.31
CA THR A 114 -18.57 -11.99 -10.92
C THR A 114 -19.36 -13.27 -10.77
N LYS A 115 -18.81 -14.29 -10.13
CA LYS A 115 -19.44 -15.59 -9.89
C LYS A 115 -19.33 -15.99 -8.41
N PRO A 116 -20.26 -16.80 -7.88
CA PRO A 116 -20.09 -17.41 -6.56
C PRO A 116 -18.81 -18.24 -6.52
N PHE A 117 -18.10 -18.18 -5.38
CA PHE A 117 -16.87 -18.96 -5.20
C PHE A 117 -17.20 -20.46 -5.22
N PRO A 118 -16.58 -21.26 -6.09
CA PRO A 118 -16.79 -22.69 -6.13
C PRO A 118 -16.25 -23.35 -4.84
N ARG A 119 -16.66 -24.60 -4.58
CA ARG A 119 -15.96 -25.37 -3.55
C ARG A 119 -14.48 -25.52 -3.94
N LEU A 120 -13.60 -25.45 -2.97
CA LEU A 120 -12.16 -25.56 -3.24
C LEU A 120 -11.80 -26.88 -3.93
N SER A 121 -12.53 -27.97 -3.62
CA SER A 121 -12.39 -29.28 -4.26
C SER A 121 -12.79 -29.32 -5.74
N THR A 122 -13.57 -28.35 -6.22
CA THR A 122 -14.00 -28.26 -7.64
C THR A 122 -13.36 -27.07 -8.36
N LEU A 123 -12.45 -26.34 -7.70
CA LEU A 123 -11.85 -25.14 -8.29
C LEU A 123 -11.08 -25.47 -9.59
N ALA A 124 -10.29 -26.53 -9.58
CA ALA A 124 -9.54 -26.96 -10.77
C ALA A 124 -10.45 -27.32 -11.94
N GLU A 125 -11.57 -28.02 -11.68
CA GLU A 125 -12.58 -28.33 -12.69
C GLU A 125 -13.24 -27.06 -13.22
N THR A 126 -13.64 -26.16 -12.32
CA THR A 126 -14.22 -24.86 -12.70
C THR A 126 -13.30 -24.05 -13.62
N LEU A 127 -12.00 -24.01 -13.31
CA LEU A 127 -11.03 -23.28 -14.15
C LEU A 127 -10.80 -24.02 -15.50
N ARG A 128 -10.83 -25.35 -15.50
CA ARG A 128 -10.73 -26.15 -16.73
C ARG A 128 -11.93 -25.91 -17.65
N ASP A 129 -13.13 -25.83 -17.10
CA ASP A 129 -14.35 -25.48 -17.85
C ASP A 129 -14.29 -24.07 -18.44
N MET A 130 -13.48 -23.20 -17.84
CA MET A 130 -13.17 -21.87 -18.34
C MET A 130 -11.96 -21.84 -19.30
N GLY A 131 -11.45 -23.00 -19.71
CA GLY A 131 -10.37 -23.12 -20.68
C GLY A 131 -8.97 -23.15 -20.11
N ALA A 132 -8.79 -23.22 -18.78
CA ALA A 132 -7.47 -23.40 -18.19
C ALA A 132 -6.91 -24.79 -18.53
N THR A 133 -5.79 -24.86 -19.23
CA THR A 133 -5.09 -26.09 -19.61
C THR A 133 -4.01 -26.49 -18.59
N SER A 134 -3.61 -25.59 -17.73
CA SER A 134 -2.62 -25.80 -16.66
C SER A 134 -2.94 -24.92 -15.45
N ALA A 135 -2.23 -25.16 -14.34
CA ALA A 135 -2.47 -24.45 -13.08
C ALA A 135 -2.14 -22.95 -13.20
N PRO A 136 -3.03 -22.05 -12.77
CA PRO A 136 -2.71 -20.62 -12.71
C PRO A 136 -1.63 -20.34 -11.68
N ALA A 137 -0.90 -19.25 -11.86
CA ALA A 137 0.04 -18.75 -10.87
C ALA A 137 -0.68 -18.17 -9.65
N LEU A 138 -0.08 -18.30 -8.47
CA LEU A 138 -0.55 -17.80 -7.19
C LEU A 138 0.38 -16.73 -6.64
N GLN A 139 -0.06 -15.99 -5.63
CA GLN A 139 0.73 -14.95 -4.95
C GLN A 139 1.45 -15.55 -3.72
N PHE A 140 2.51 -16.31 -3.93
CA PHE A 140 3.25 -16.95 -2.84
C PHE A 140 3.99 -15.95 -1.95
N GLY A 141 4.40 -14.81 -2.48
CA GLY A 141 5.12 -13.78 -1.73
C GLY A 141 4.25 -12.90 -0.83
N GLU A 142 2.91 -12.92 -0.99
CA GLU A 142 1.99 -12.01 -0.30
C GLU A 142 1.02 -12.73 0.66
N ALA A 143 0.65 -13.96 0.35
CA ALA A 143 -0.31 -14.69 1.14
C ALA A 143 0.36 -15.65 2.14
N PRO A 144 -0.25 -15.92 3.31
CA PRO A 144 0.28 -16.90 4.25
C PRO A 144 0.49 -18.28 3.60
N GLY A 145 1.61 -18.94 3.88
CA GLY A 145 1.95 -20.23 3.27
C GLY A 145 0.89 -21.31 3.42
N SER A 146 0.18 -21.36 4.56
CA SER A 146 -0.93 -22.31 4.76
C SER A 146 -2.13 -22.01 3.86
N PHE A 147 -2.34 -20.74 3.49
CA PHE A 147 -3.39 -20.35 2.57
C PHE A 147 -3.03 -20.73 1.13
N THR A 148 -1.85 -20.38 0.67
CA THR A 148 -1.37 -20.70 -0.68
C THR A 148 -1.25 -22.20 -0.91
N SER A 149 -0.76 -22.97 0.07
CA SER A 149 -0.66 -24.44 -0.01
C SER A 149 -2.03 -25.12 -0.20
N ARG A 150 -3.08 -24.60 0.43
CA ARG A 150 -4.45 -25.13 0.22
C ARG A 150 -4.94 -24.91 -1.22
N PHE A 151 -4.63 -23.76 -1.81
CA PHE A 151 -5.00 -23.49 -3.20
C PHE A 151 -4.15 -24.29 -4.16
N ALA A 152 -2.85 -24.37 -3.97
CA ALA A 152 -1.96 -25.21 -4.77
C ALA A 152 -2.41 -26.67 -4.77
N SER A 153 -2.77 -27.22 -3.61
CA SER A 153 -3.31 -28.57 -3.49
C SER A 153 -4.65 -28.74 -4.24
N ALA A 154 -5.52 -27.76 -4.17
CA ALA A 154 -6.80 -27.80 -4.90
C ALA A 154 -6.65 -27.72 -6.43
N LEU A 155 -5.55 -27.14 -6.89
CA LEU A 155 -5.22 -26.96 -8.31
C LEU A 155 -4.28 -28.04 -8.85
N ALA A 156 -3.81 -28.98 -8.03
CA ALA A 156 -2.80 -29.98 -8.38
C ALA A 156 -3.16 -30.85 -9.59
N SER A 157 -4.45 -31.06 -9.89
CA SER A 157 -4.89 -31.77 -11.11
C SER A 157 -4.65 -30.96 -12.40
N LEU A 158 -4.31 -29.68 -12.31
CA LEU A 158 -3.90 -28.81 -13.42
C LEU A 158 -2.37 -28.68 -13.52
N GLY A 159 -1.63 -29.19 -12.55
CA GLY A 159 -0.17 -29.09 -12.44
C GLY A 159 0.27 -28.20 -11.28
N ASP A 160 1.56 -27.89 -11.25
CA ASP A 160 2.17 -27.04 -10.22
C ASP A 160 1.87 -25.56 -10.46
N CYS A 161 1.59 -24.83 -9.38
CA CYS A 161 1.38 -23.39 -9.43
C CYS A 161 2.74 -22.65 -9.37
N SER A 162 2.91 -21.68 -10.24
CA SER A 162 4.04 -20.73 -10.20
C SER A 162 3.73 -19.51 -9.33
N ASP A 163 4.73 -18.69 -9.01
CA ASP A 163 4.56 -17.43 -8.30
C ASP A 163 4.37 -16.25 -9.28
N VAL A 164 3.30 -15.48 -9.10
CA VAL A 164 3.01 -14.27 -9.89
C VAL A 164 3.32 -12.97 -9.15
N THR A 165 3.72 -13.05 -7.89
CA THR A 165 3.90 -11.87 -7.01
C THR A 165 4.79 -10.81 -7.65
N HIS A 166 5.93 -11.20 -8.20
CA HIS A 166 6.89 -10.28 -8.82
C HIS A 166 6.32 -9.55 -10.05
N LEU A 167 5.53 -10.23 -10.89
CA LEU A 167 4.90 -9.61 -12.07
C LEU A 167 3.89 -8.53 -11.66
N ILE A 168 3.10 -8.80 -10.63
CA ILE A 168 2.14 -7.85 -10.07
C ILE A 168 2.88 -6.63 -9.51
N HIS A 169 3.95 -6.83 -8.76
CA HIS A 169 4.76 -5.73 -8.23
C HIS A 169 5.33 -4.88 -9.36
N ARG A 170 5.91 -5.50 -10.38
CA ARG A 170 6.45 -4.81 -11.56
C ARG A 170 5.41 -3.98 -12.29
N GLN A 171 4.18 -4.47 -12.43
CA GLN A 171 3.10 -3.69 -13.03
C GLN A 171 2.74 -2.46 -12.20
N ARG A 172 2.74 -2.58 -10.88
CA ARG A 172 2.40 -1.49 -9.94
C ARG A 172 3.53 -0.47 -9.72
N GLU A 173 4.73 -0.70 -10.25
CA GLU A 173 5.85 0.23 -10.18
C GLU A 173 5.56 1.52 -10.95
N ILE A 174 4.95 1.40 -12.14
CA ILE A 174 4.61 2.54 -12.99
C ILE A 174 3.13 2.85 -12.82
N LYS A 175 2.81 4.05 -12.32
CA LYS A 175 1.46 4.50 -12.04
C LYS A 175 0.79 5.04 -13.29
N SER A 176 -0.52 4.80 -13.43
CA SER A 176 -1.34 5.47 -14.43
C SER A 176 -1.60 6.95 -14.04
N ASP A 177 -2.09 7.74 -14.98
CA ASP A 177 -2.48 9.14 -14.70
C ASP A 177 -3.54 9.22 -13.62
N TRP A 178 -4.53 8.30 -13.61
CA TRP A 178 -5.53 8.22 -12.57
C TRP A 178 -4.92 7.88 -11.19
N GLU A 179 -3.95 6.99 -11.13
CA GLU A 179 -3.24 6.65 -9.88
C GLU A 179 -2.44 7.85 -9.35
N ILE A 180 -1.77 8.59 -10.24
CA ILE A 180 -1.06 9.83 -9.89
C ILE A 180 -2.03 10.87 -9.31
N GLU A 181 -3.20 11.07 -9.95
CA GLU A 181 -4.23 11.97 -9.44
C GLU A 181 -4.65 11.62 -8.00
N GLN A 182 -4.84 10.31 -7.68
CA GLN A 182 -5.16 9.91 -6.31
C GLN A 182 -4.03 10.22 -5.33
N MET A 183 -2.77 10.10 -5.76
CA MET A 183 -1.62 10.46 -4.94
C MET A 183 -1.52 11.98 -4.74
N ASP A 184 -1.81 12.80 -5.75
CA ASP A 184 -1.83 14.27 -5.65
C ASP A 184 -2.90 14.76 -4.67
N ILE A 185 -4.10 14.16 -4.70
CA ILE A 185 -5.14 14.42 -3.71
C ILE A 185 -4.64 14.04 -2.32
N GLY A 186 -4.02 12.85 -2.18
CA GLY A 186 -3.42 12.40 -0.93
C GLY A 186 -2.36 13.36 -0.39
N ALA A 187 -1.49 13.88 -1.26
CA ALA A 187 -0.47 14.88 -0.89
C ALA A 187 -1.10 16.18 -0.37
N SER A 188 -2.22 16.62 -0.95
CA SER A 188 -2.96 17.78 -0.47
C SER A 188 -3.55 17.57 0.93
N VAL A 189 -4.02 16.35 1.23
CA VAL A 189 -4.45 15.98 2.59
C VAL A 189 -3.26 16.01 3.55
N GLN A 190 -2.11 15.52 3.12
CA GLN A 190 -0.90 15.48 3.94
C GLN A 190 -0.42 16.87 4.34
N ILE A 191 -0.58 17.88 3.48
CA ILE A 191 -0.31 19.28 3.85
C ILE A 191 -1.18 19.69 5.05
N ARG A 192 -2.49 19.41 5.02
CA ARG A 192 -3.40 19.71 6.15
C ARG A 192 -3.06 18.93 7.42
N MET A 193 -2.49 17.72 7.28
CA MET A 193 -1.98 16.97 8.43
C MET A 193 -0.78 17.68 9.08
N PHE A 194 0.16 18.21 8.29
CA PHE A 194 1.27 19.02 8.80
C PHE A 194 0.80 20.30 9.46
N GLU A 195 -0.19 20.99 8.89
CA GLU A 195 -0.81 22.18 9.48
C GLU A 195 -1.46 21.87 10.85
N ALA A 196 -2.14 20.72 10.96
CA ALA A 196 -2.72 20.28 12.22
C ALA A 196 -1.65 20.00 13.29
N VAL A 197 -0.53 19.36 12.89
CA VAL A 197 0.63 19.16 13.78
C VAL A 197 1.19 20.50 14.22
N GLN A 198 1.34 21.45 13.30
CA GLN A 198 1.85 22.80 13.62
C GLN A 198 0.92 23.55 14.57
N ALA A 199 -0.39 23.41 14.41
CA ALA A 199 -1.38 24.10 15.24
C ALA A 199 -1.40 23.62 16.70
N VAL A 200 -1.17 22.34 16.95
CA VAL A 200 -1.12 21.77 18.30
C VAL A 200 0.30 21.70 18.87
N GLY A 201 1.32 21.68 18.00
CA GLY A 201 2.71 21.51 18.38
C GLY A 201 3.25 22.68 19.19
N GLY A 202 4.14 22.39 20.12
CA GLY A 202 4.77 23.41 20.97
C GLY A 202 5.46 22.80 22.17
N GLU A 203 6.18 23.63 22.92
CA GLU A 203 6.88 23.20 24.15
C GLU A 203 5.90 22.52 25.12
N GLY A 204 6.25 21.34 25.61
CA GLY A 204 5.47 20.54 26.55
C GLY A 204 4.39 19.65 25.95
N VAL A 205 4.09 19.78 24.67
CA VAL A 205 3.14 18.88 23.96
C VAL A 205 3.79 17.50 23.76
N SER A 206 3.04 16.42 23.92
CA SER A 206 3.58 15.07 23.67
C SER A 206 3.61 14.73 22.18
N GLU A 207 4.53 13.85 21.79
CA GLU A 207 4.61 13.32 20.43
C GLU A 207 3.28 12.66 20.02
N LEU A 208 2.64 11.93 20.93
CA LEU A 208 1.34 11.27 20.69
C LEU A 208 0.19 12.25 20.47
N ASP A 209 0.16 13.40 21.18
CA ASP A 209 -0.86 14.44 20.96
C ASP A 209 -0.75 15.03 19.55
N MET A 210 0.49 15.22 19.07
CA MET A 210 0.76 15.72 17.72
C MET A 210 0.36 14.70 16.62
N VAL A 211 0.68 13.42 16.83
CA VAL A 211 0.25 12.33 15.91
C VAL A 211 -1.26 12.23 15.87
N ALA A 212 -1.92 12.29 17.03
CA ALA A 212 -3.40 12.21 17.10
C ALA A 212 -4.06 13.34 16.29
N ALA A 213 -3.48 14.56 16.29
CA ALA A 213 -3.99 15.68 15.49
C ALA A 213 -3.86 15.40 13.98
N ALA A 214 -2.71 14.90 13.52
CA ALA A 214 -2.51 14.52 12.12
C ALA A 214 -3.44 13.38 11.69
N GLU A 215 -3.57 12.35 12.52
CA GLU A 215 -4.43 11.21 12.25
C GLU A 215 -5.92 11.58 12.20
N ALA A 216 -6.36 12.56 12.99
CA ALA A 216 -7.74 13.05 12.95
C ALA A 216 -8.06 13.65 11.57
N VAL A 217 -7.16 14.46 11.00
CA VAL A 217 -7.30 14.99 9.64
C VAL A 217 -7.33 13.86 8.62
N SER A 218 -6.34 12.97 8.65
CA SER A 218 -6.27 11.84 7.72
C SER A 218 -7.56 11.00 7.74
N ARG A 219 -8.13 10.76 8.93
CA ARG A 219 -9.35 9.98 9.10
C ARG A 219 -10.57 10.71 8.55
N SER A 220 -10.72 12.01 8.78
CA SER A 220 -11.85 12.81 8.27
C SER A 220 -11.86 12.91 6.74
N GLU A 221 -10.69 12.77 6.10
CA GLU A 221 -10.51 12.76 4.66
C GLU A 221 -10.65 11.36 4.02
N GLY A 222 -11.21 10.41 4.74
CA GLY A 222 -11.58 9.10 4.20
C GLY A 222 -10.52 8.00 4.33
N PHE A 223 -9.44 8.20 5.09
CA PHE A 223 -8.46 7.14 5.30
C PHE A 223 -9.08 5.91 6.01
N GLY A 224 -9.01 4.75 5.35
CA GLY A 224 -9.65 3.51 5.82
C GLY A 224 -9.04 2.86 7.07
N GLY A 225 -7.86 3.29 7.49
CA GLY A 225 -7.26 2.89 8.77
C GLY A 225 -6.21 1.78 8.71
N ASN A 226 -5.89 1.23 7.53
CA ASN A 226 -4.88 0.20 7.36
C ASN A 226 -3.86 0.59 6.30
N ILE A 227 -2.57 0.49 6.67
CA ILE A 227 -1.45 0.50 5.74
C ILE A 227 -0.83 -0.89 5.76
N GLN A 228 -0.89 -1.58 4.62
CA GLN A 228 -0.29 -2.91 4.48
C GLN A 228 1.13 -2.78 3.94
N MET A 229 2.09 -3.28 4.73
CA MET A 229 3.47 -3.39 4.29
C MET A 229 3.67 -4.73 3.58
N ARG A 230 4.38 -4.73 2.44
CA ARG A 230 4.74 -5.98 1.73
C ARG A 230 5.75 -6.81 2.51
N ARG A 231 6.68 -6.17 3.19
CA ARG A 231 7.75 -6.89 3.89
C ARG A 231 7.24 -7.40 5.25
N TYR A 232 7.09 -8.71 5.37
CA TYR A 232 6.81 -9.33 6.67
C TYR A 232 8.04 -9.24 7.60
N PRO A 233 7.89 -8.96 8.90
CA PRO A 233 6.65 -8.73 9.67
C PRO A 233 6.32 -7.25 9.86
N LEU A 234 6.75 -6.36 8.98
CA LEU A 234 6.64 -4.93 9.16
C LEU A 234 5.19 -4.46 9.19
N GLN A 235 4.93 -3.55 10.12
CA GLN A 235 3.71 -2.76 10.18
C GLN A 235 4.11 -1.29 10.05
N CYS A 236 3.29 -0.49 9.42
CA CYS A 236 3.50 0.94 9.27
C CYS A 236 2.38 1.69 9.98
N ASP A 237 2.78 2.62 10.85
CA ASP A 237 1.86 3.58 11.43
C ASP A 237 1.58 4.71 10.44
N ARG A 238 0.49 5.44 10.66
CA ARG A 238 0.06 6.56 9.82
C ARG A 238 0.87 7.82 10.02
N GLY A 239 1.60 7.90 11.12
CA GLY A 239 2.44 9.02 11.42
C GLY A 239 3.42 8.70 12.54
N VAL A 240 4.63 9.18 12.37
CA VAL A 240 5.68 9.12 13.37
C VAL A 240 6.14 10.54 13.65
N ILE A 241 6.04 10.97 14.89
CA ILE A 241 6.56 12.25 15.35
C ILE A 241 7.52 11.98 16.50
N VAL A 242 8.76 12.39 16.35
CA VAL A 242 9.80 12.21 17.38
C VAL A 242 10.53 13.51 17.62
N ALA A 243 10.72 13.86 18.88
CA ALA A 243 11.31 15.12 19.31
C ALA A 243 12.68 14.93 19.96
N GLY A 244 13.66 15.70 19.50
CA GLY A 244 15.01 15.74 20.06
C GLY A 244 15.66 14.36 20.13
N ARG A 245 16.15 13.99 21.32
CA ARG A 245 16.87 12.75 21.55
C ARG A 245 16.06 11.47 21.19
N ALA A 246 14.73 11.53 21.28
CA ALA A 246 13.89 10.36 20.95
C ALA A 246 14.08 9.91 19.51
N GLY A 247 14.30 10.82 18.57
CA GLY A 247 14.57 10.51 17.18
C GLY A 247 15.83 9.67 16.94
N GLY A 248 16.81 9.72 17.86
CA GLY A 248 18.05 8.93 17.79
C GLY A 248 17.98 7.57 18.49
N ILE A 249 16.82 7.18 19.02
CA ILE A 249 16.65 5.86 19.65
C ILE A 249 16.39 4.83 18.56
N PRO A 250 17.23 3.78 18.41
CA PRO A 250 17.06 2.80 17.35
C PRO A 250 15.77 2.00 17.53
N SER A 251 15.12 1.69 16.41
CA SER A 251 13.92 0.87 16.33
C SER A 251 14.23 -0.57 15.93
N PHE A 252 13.20 -1.39 15.76
CA PHE A 252 13.34 -2.79 15.40
C PHE A 252 13.67 -3.02 13.92
N PHE A 253 13.74 -2.01 13.09
CA PHE A 253 14.14 -2.12 11.70
C PHE A 253 14.96 -0.91 11.25
N ASP A 254 15.74 -1.10 10.19
CA ASP A 254 16.57 -0.05 9.61
C ASP A 254 15.68 1.03 8.96
N SER A 255 15.59 2.17 9.62
CA SER A 255 14.79 3.32 9.21
C SER A 255 15.48 4.61 9.63
N ALA A 256 15.26 5.68 8.88
CA ALA A 256 15.66 7.02 9.27
C ALA A 256 14.89 7.54 10.50
N VAL A 257 13.81 6.86 10.88
CA VAL A 257 12.96 7.22 12.02
C VAL A 257 13.20 6.25 13.16
N GLY A 258 13.68 6.78 14.29
CA GLY A 258 13.79 6.08 15.57
C GLY A 258 12.54 6.23 16.43
N GLY A 259 12.74 6.33 17.72
CA GLY A 259 11.68 6.58 18.68
C GLY A 259 11.47 5.44 19.68
N THR A 260 10.81 5.75 20.79
CA THR A 260 10.53 4.76 21.84
C THR A 260 9.24 3.98 21.57
N GLY A 261 8.32 4.56 20.80
CA GLY A 261 6.94 4.14 20.81
C GLY A 261 6.30 4.25 22.21
N PRO A 262 5.00 3.96 22.34
CA PRO A 262 4.30 4.00 23.62
C PRO A 262 4.57 2.77 24.50
N HIS A 263 4.99 1.64 23.93
CA HIS A 263 5.30 0.40 24.65
C HIS A 263 6.09 -0.59 23.76
N PRO A 264 6.71 -1.65 24.31
CA PRO A 264 7.63 -2.52 23.56
C PRO A 264 7.04 -3.24 22.34
N LEU A 265 5.73 -3.50 22.27
CA LEU A 265 5.09 -4.07 21.08
C LEU A 265 4.99 -3.05 19.93
N SER A 266 4.96 -1.76 20.27
CA SER A 266 4.98 -0.63 19.34
C SER A 266 6.25 0.19 19.60
N GLY A 267 7.40 -0.44 19.46
CA GLY A 267 8.72 0.05 19.86
C GLY A 267 9.40 0.91 18.80
N MET A 268 8.63 1.76 18.10
CA MET A 268 9.13 2.72 17.12
C MET A 268 8.23 3.96 17.12
N GLY A 269 8.77 5.09 16.75
CA GLY A 269 8.01 6.31 16.54
C GLY A 269 7.59 6.99 17.83
N SER A 270 6.44 7.63 17.77
CA SER A 270 5.93 8.54 18.80
C SER A 270 5.68 7.85 20.14
N GLY A 271 6.14 8.50 21.19
CA GLY A 271 5.95 8.06 22.57
C GLY A 271 5.37 9.16 23.45
N PHE A 272 5.51 9.00 24.76
CA PHE A 272 5.09 9.99 25.76
C PHE A 272 6.10 11.13 25.94
N ASN A 273 7.19 11.16 25.14
CA ASN A 273 8.16 12.25 25.16
C ASN A 273 7.49 13.57 24.79
N ARG A 274 8.00 14.66 25.37
CA ARG A 274 7.44 16.00 25.17
C ARG A 274 8.44 16.90 24.47
N VAL A 275 7.93 17.71 23.56
CA VAL A 275 8.71 18.70 22.81
C VAL A 275 9.34 19.69 23.76
N LYS A 276 10.63 19.99 23.58
CA LYS A 276 11.36 21.04 24.26
C LYS A 276 11.74 22.13 23.27
N LYS A 277 11.86 23.35 23.82
CA LYS A 277 12.25 24.50 23.01
C LYS A 277 13.66 24.34 22.44
N GLY A 278 13.79 24.61 21.14
CA GLY A 278 15.06 24.56 20.40
C GLY A 278 15.52 23.16 20.01
N GLU A 279 14.76 22.10 20.32
CA GLU A 279 15.04 20.74 19.82
C GLU A 279 14.33 20.50 18.47
N PRO A 280 15.00 19.80 17.52
CA PRO A 280 14.35 19.40 16.26
C PRO A 280 13.23 18.40 16.53
N VAL A 281 12.14 18.53 15.80
CA VAL A 281 11.01 17.60 15.80
C VAL A 281 10.86 17.05 14.39
N LEU A 282 11.10 15.77 14.20
CA LEU A 282 10.85 15.08 12.96
C LEU A 282 9.37 14.69 12.91
N VAL A 283 8.71 15.06 11.84
CA VAL A 283 7.29 14.77 11.58
C VAL A 283 7.21 14.01 10.26
N ASP A 284 6.95 12.72 10.34
CA ASP A 284 6.90 11.79 9.23
C ASP A 284 5.48 11.23 9.13
N LEU A 285 4.77 11.60 8.08
CA LEU A 285 3.33 11.35 7.95
C LEU A 285 3.01 10.56 6.69
N VAL A 286 2.17 9.55 6.87
CA VAL A 286 1.63 8.75 5.78
C VAL A 286 0.12 8.96 5.68
N HIS A 287 -0.36 9.21 4.47
CA HIS A 287 -1.80 9.21 4.16
C HIS A 287 -2.08 8.29 2.99
N ALA A 288 -3.26 7.69 2.97
CA ALA A 288 -3.72 6.89 1.84
C ALA A 288 -5.09 7.39 1.37
N HIS A 289 -5.11 8.01 0.21
CA HIS A 289 -6.35 8.38 -0.48
C HIS A 289 -6.78 7.23 -1.40
N ARG A 290 -7.94 6.66 -1.16
CA ARG A 290 -8.52 5.54 -1.95
C ARG A 290 -7.54 4.38 -2.19
N GLY A 291 -6.64 4.12 -1.21
CA GLY A 291 -5.65 3.04 -1.27
C GLY A 291 -4.28 3.44 -1.83
N TYR A 292 -4.12 4.67 -2.33
CA TYR A 292 -2.84 5.21 -2.83
C TYR A 292 -2.14 5.98 -1.72
N MET A 293 -0.95 5.51 -1.35
CA MET A 293 -0.19 6.07 -0.25
C MET A 293 0.71 7.21 -0.72
N VAL A 294 0.77 8.24 0.12
CA VAL A 294 1.78 9.30 0.07
C VAL A 294 2.46 9.38 1.40
N ASP A 295 3.75 9.65 1.36
CA ASP A 295 4.63 9.68 2.51
C ASP A 295 5.55 10.89 2.40
N ALA A 296 5.63 11.69 3.48
CA ALA A 296 6.51 12.83 3.51
C ALA A 296 6.93 13.19 4.92
N THR A 297 8.20 13.58 5.04
CA THR A 297 8.79 14.05 6.29
C THR A 297 9.04 15.55 6.26
N ARG A 298 8.80 16.23 7.40
CA ARG A 298 9.16 17.64 7.63
C ARG A 298 9.82 17.79 9.00
N MET A 299 10.69 18.79 9.09
CA MET A 299 11.32 19.16 10.36
C MET A 299 10.62 20.38 10.96
N PHE A 300 10.31 20.31 12.23
CA PHE A 300 9.70 21.39 13.03
C PHE A 300 10.59 21.73 14.21
N VAL A 301 10.35 22.89 14.79
CA VAL A 301 11.00 23.33 16.02
C VAL A 301 10.07 24.25 16.81
N SER A 302 10.06 24.09 18.12
CA SER A 302 9.46 25.11 19.01
C SER A 302 10.53 26.16 19.33
N GLY A 303 10.40 27.34 18.75
CA GLY A 303 11.40 28.42 18.83
C GLY A 303 12.40 28.36 17.67
N GLN A 304 13.70 28.37 17.99
CA GLN A 304 14.78 28.37 17.01
C GLN A 304 15.75 27.22 17.22
N LEU A 305 16.21 26.60 16.16
CA LEU A 305 17.32 25.65 16.20
C LEU A 305 18.63 26.33 16.58
N SER A 306 19.54 25.58 17.21
CA SER A 306 20.94 26.02 17.32
C SER A 306 21.58 26.08 15.93
N GLU A 307 22.63 26.90 15.79
CA GLU A 307 23.40 26.97 14.50
C GLU A 307 23.87 25.60 14.01
N ALA A 308 24.29 24.74 14.93
CA ALA A 308 24.73 23.38 14.59
C ALA A 308 23.61 22.49 14.06
N TRP A 309 22.38 22.62 14.55
CA TRP A 309 21.24 21.89 14.02
C TRP A 309 20.73 22.48 12.71
N GLN A 310 20.77 23.82 12.57
CA GLN A 310 20.43 24.47 11.31
C GLN A 310 21.38 24.05 10.19
N GLN A 311 22.68 24.05 10.45
CA GLN A 311 23.68 23.60 9.48
C GLN A 311 23.44 22.16 9.03
N ARG A 312 23.13 21.23 9.94
CA ARG A 312 22.82 19.84 9.59
C ARG A 312 21.58 19.72 8.72
N LEU A 313 20.57 20.54 8.97
CA LEU A 313 19.36 20.57 8.16
C LEU A 313 19.68 21.07 6.74
N ASP A 314 20.44 22.15 6.62
CA ASP A 314 20.83 22.73 5.35
C ASP A 314 21.70 21.76 4.52
N ASP A 315 22.64 21.07 5.18
CA ASP A 315 23.44 20.02 4.55
C ASP A 315 22.58 18.87 4.01
N MET A 316 21.59 18.41 4.78
CA MET A 316 20.69 17.32 4.34
C MET A 316 19.74 17.77 3.24
N ILE A 317 19.31 19.02 3.23
CA ILE A 317 18.54 19.59 2.12
C ILE A 317 19.39 19.58 0.85
N THR A 318 20.66 19.99 0.93
CA THR A 318 21.59 19.95 -0.19
C THR A 318 21.79 18.53 -0.72
N VAL A 319 22.01 17.55 0.15
CA VAL A 319 22.13 16.13 -0.25
C VAL A 319 20.86 15.65 -0.97
N LYS A 320 19.68 15.98 -0.42
CA LYS A 320 18.39 15.61 -1.01
C LYS A 320 18.22 16.23 -2.41
N GLU A 321 18.51 17.52 -2.58
CA GLU A 321 18.38 18.21 -3.86
C GLU A 321 19.27 17.62 -4.94
N GLU A 322 20.51 17.33 -4.62
CA GLU A 322 21.45 16.66 -5.55
C GLU A 322 21.00 15.23 -5.94
N VAL A 323 20.35 14.49 -5.01
CA VAL A 323 19.78 13.19 -5.32
C VAL A 323 18.55 13.32 -6.25
N VAL A 324 17.69 14.28 -5.99
CA VAL A 324 16.51 14.57 -6.82
C VAL A 324 16.94 14.95 -8.22
N ASP A 325 17.92 15.83 -8.38
CA ASP A 325 18.43 16.25 -9.67
C ASP A 325 18.95 15.07 -10.52
N VAL A 326 19.58 14.06 -9.89
CA VAL A 326 20.00 12.85 -10.59
C VAL A 326 18.81 12.00 -11.04
N LEU A 327 17.76 11.90 -10.20
CA LEU A 327 16.54 11.17 -10.53
C LEU A 327 15.76 11.85 -11.65
N ASP A 328 15.65 13.18 -11.63
CA ASP A 328 14.94 13.97 -12.65
C ASP A 328 15.60 13.86 -14.04
N GLN A 329 16.91 13.56 -14.08
CA GLN A 329 17.60 13.22 -15.33
C GLN A 329 17.29 11.82 -15.85
N GLY A 330 16.47 11.03 -15.16
CA GLY A 330 16.13 9.67 -15.52
C GLY A 330 17.28 8.67 -15.38
N LEU A 331 18.29 9.00 -14.58
CA LEU A 331 19.42 8.13 -14.32
C LEU A 331 19.06 6.97 -13.36
N PRO A 332 19.78 5.86 -13.39
CA PRO A 332 19.54 4.74 -12.48
C PRO A 332 19.64 5.15 -11.00
N CYS A 333 18.79 4.55 -10.15
CA CYS A 333 18.79 4.80 -8.70
C CYS A 333 20.17 4.61 -8.04
N SER A 334 21.01 3.71 -8.58
CA SER A 334 22.38 3.55 -8.11
C SER A 334 23.23 4.82 -8.28
N LYS A 335 22.98 5.62 -9.33
CA LYS A 335 23.67 6.90 -9.55
C LYS A 335 23.21 7.97 -8.57
N ALA A 336 21.91 7.98 -8.24
CA ALA A 336 21.36 8.84 -7.20
C ALA A 336 21.97 8.49 -5.83
N TRP A 337 22.09 7.20 -5.50
CA TRP A 337 22.78 6.72 -4.30
C TRP A 337 24.25 7.15 -4.28
N ASP A 338 25.00 6.87 -5.35
CA ASP A 338 26.43 7.22 -5.47
C ASP A 338 26.65 8.72 -5.20
N LYS A 339 25.79 9.58 -5.78
CA LYS A 339 25.87 11.03 -5.63
C LYS A 339 25.57 11.47 -4.18
N GLY A 340 24.46 11.00 -3.61
CA GLY A 340 24.06 11.34 -2.25
C GLY A 340 25.08 10.85 -1.20
N HIS A 341 25.56 9.62 -1.37
CA HIS A 341 26.57 9.04 -0.49
C HIS A 341 27.89 9.83 -0.55
N ALA A 342 28.39 10.13 -1.75
CA ALA A 342 29.65 10.88 -1.92
C ALA A 342 29.57 12.26 -1.23
N LEU A 343 28.45 12.98 -1.41
CA LEU A 343 28.26 14.29 -0.77
C LEU A 343 28.12 14.17 0.75
N ALA A 344 27.40 13.17 1.23
CA ALA A 344 27.30 12.93 2.68
C ALA A 344 28.65 12.60 3.33
N VAL A 345 29.51 11.87 2.63
CA VAL A 345 30.92 11.62 3.08
C VAL A 345 31.72 12.93 3.14
N GLU A 346 31.63 13.76 2.11
CA GLU A 346 32.28 15.08 2.08
C GLU A 346 31.85 15.99 3.23
N LEU A 347 30.57 15.96 3.55
CA LEU A 347 29.98 16.74 4.66
C LEU A 347 30.18 16.09 6.05
N GLY A 348 30.78 14.91 6.14
CA GLY A 348 31.07 14.22 7.39
C GLY A 348 29.93 13.38 7.97
N TYR A 349 28.94 13.02 7.15
CA TYR A 349 27.75 12.23 7.56
C TYR A 349 27.81 10.77 7.08
N GLU A 350 28.95 10.24 6.70
CA GLU A 350 29.12 8.88 6.15
C GLU A 350 28.39 7.80 6.96
N HIS A 351 28.41 7.89 8.28
CA HIS A 351 27.83 6.88 9.18
C HIS A 351 26.38 7.15 9.59
N HIS A 352 25.74 8.16 9.00
CA HIS A 352 24.41 8.58 9.35
C HIS A 352 23.37 8.35 8.24
N LEU A 353 23.77 7.64 7.18
CA LEU A 353 22.88 7.30 6.07
C LEU A 353 22.17 5.97 6.31
N MET A 354 20.90 5.92 5.95
CA MET A 354 20.13 4.67 5.86
C MET A 354 20.61 3.83 4.67
N GLY A 355 20.43 2.50 4.74
CA GLY A 355 20.83 1.58 3.66
C GLY A 355 22.30 1.18 3.63
N MET A 356 23.08 1.59 4.62
CA MET A 356 24.44 1.14 4.82
C MET A 356 24.48 -0.33 5.28
N ARG A 357 25.60 -1.02 5.04
CA ARG A 357 25.80 -2.36 5.60
C ARG A 357 25.78 -2.30 7.13
N PRO A 358 25.32 -3.37 7.83
CA PRO A 358 25.27 -3.39 9.29
C PRO A 358 26.58 -3.07 10.00
N ASP A 359 27.71 -3.47 9.40
CA ASP A 359 29.06 -3.21 9.92
C ASP A 359 29.55 -1.75 9.66
N GLN A 360 28.82 -1.00 8.85
CA GLN A 360 29.13 0.37 8.48
C GLN A 360 28.15 1.39 9.06
N SER A 361 26.97 0.95 9.46
CA SER A 361 25.93 1.82 9.98
C SER A 361 26.00 1.93 11.50
N ARG A 362 25.96 3.16 12.04
CA ARG A 362 25.81 3.42 13.46
C ARG A 362 24.37 3.32 13.98
N PHE A 363 23.41 3.13 13.08
CA PHE A 363 22.00 2.93 13.46
C PHE A 363 21.71 1.52 14.00
N LEU A 364 22.63 0.58 13.82
CA LEU A 364 22.49 -0.82 14.23
C LEU A 364 23.37 -1.20 15.41
N GLY A 365 23.87 -0.21 16.16
CA GLY A 365 24.69 -0.40 17.36
C GLY A 365 23.89 -0.62 18.62
#